data_bca296ee0f3c2a865916972c41b44da0
#
_entry.id   bca296ee0f3c2a865916972c41b44da0
#
_cell.length_a   1.000
_cell.length_b   1.000
_cell.length_c   1.000
_cell.angle_alpha   90.00
_cell.angle_beta   90.00
_cell.angle_gamma   90.00
#
_symmetry.space_group_name_H-M   'P 1'
#
loop_
_entity.id
_entity.type
_entity.pdbx_description
1 polymer ?
#
loop_
_entity_poly.entity_id
_entity_poly.type
_entity_poly.pdbx_seq_one_letter_code
_entity_poly.pdbx_strand_id
1 'polypeptide(L)'
;MTFSETEKKNIQERLLISCEESWARLGYKKTSVDDLCRKAGISKGSFYLFYESKEELFCAVMIEVQKRLITITRNTLGLSPRKKDLAKALQVVYREYVKIPFIRETKSADFIAFINRLSPKNLQELENHGRYDLKEIIKSTGLTYKIEEEKALSALSFVSNSLQDDEQLSWDALETFDFIIDTLVEKIFD
;
A
#
# COMPACT_ATOMS: atom_id res chain seq x y z
N MET A 1 -25.41 -23.23 -5.82
CA MET A 1 -24.34 -23.33 -6.83
C MET A 1 -23.03 -23.50 -6.07
N THR A 2 -22.34 -24.62 -6.25
CA THR A 2 -21.06 -24.87 -5.56
C THR A 2 -19.94 -24.58 -6.55
N PHE A 3 -19.12 -23.56 -6.26
CA PHE A 3 -17.96 -23.25 -7.08
C PHE A 3 -16.81 -24.23 -6.77
N SER A 4 -16.08 -24.68 -7.78
CA SER A 4 -14.81 -25.38 -7.60
C SER A 4 -13.76 -24.44 -6.96
N GLU A 5 -12.71 -24.99 -6.37
CA GLU A 5 -11.63 -24.17 -5.76
C GLU A 5 -10.94 -23.24 -6.78
N THR A 6 -10.78 -23.71 -8.02
CA THR A 6 -10.24 -22.88 -9.11
C THR A 6 -11.17 -21.71 -9.46
N GLU A 7 -12.49 -21.98 -9.54
CA GLU A 7 -13.48 -20.93 -9.80
C GLU A 7 -13.52 -19.91 -8.66
N LYS A 8 -13.48 -20.38 -7.39
CA LYS A 8 -13.42 -19.48 -6.22
C LYS A 8 -12.24 -18.55 -6.29
N LYS A 9 -11.03 -19.07 -6.56
CA LYS A 9 -9.82 -18.28 -6.70
C LYS A 9 -9.95 -17.24 -7.81
N ASN A 10 -10.44 -17.62 -8.96
CA ASN A 10 -10.64 -16.71 -10.10
C ASN A 10 -11.69 -15.63 -9.81
N ILE A 11 -12.74 -15.94 -9.05
CA ILE A 11 -13.76 -14.97 -8.63
C ILE A 11 -13.18 -13.98 -7.62
N GLN A 12 -12.43 -14.46 -6.62
CA GLN A 12 -11.75 -13.59 -5.64
C GLN A 12 -10.79 -12.63 -6.32
N GLU A 13 -9.98 -13.10 -7.25
CA GLU A 13 -9.06 -12.26 -8.01
C GLU A 13 -9.80 -11.17 -8.81
N ARG A 14 -10.88 -11.52 -9.51
CA ARG A 14 -11.71 -10.53 -10.22
C ARG A 14 -12.37 -9.53 -9.28
N LEU A 15 -12.82 -9.96 -8.10
CA LEU A 15 -13.39 -9.04 -7.10
C LEU A 15 -12.34 -8.07 -6.57
N LEU A 16 -11.12 -8.54 -6.27
CA LEU A 16 -10.01 -7.70 -5.82
C LEU A 16 -9.63 -6.65 -6.89
N ILE A 17 -9.42 -7.08 -8.13
CA ILE A 17 -9.08 -6.18 -9.24
C ILE A 17 -10.19 -5.16 -9.47
N SER A 18 -11.45 -5.61 -9.56
CA SER A 18 -12.59 -4.72 -9.78
C SER A 18 -12.79 -3.71 -8.65
N CYS A 19 -12.49 -4.13 -7.41
CA CYS A 19 -12.58 -3.27 -6.23
C CYS A 19 -11.46 -2.22 -6.24
N GLU A 20 -10.20 -2.61 -6.48
CA GLU A 20 -9.06 -1.71 -6.56
C GLU A 20 -9.30 -0.62 -7.63
N GLU A 21 -9.68 -1.01 -8.84
CA GLU A 21 -9.99 -0.08 -9.93
C GLU A 21 -11.16 0.87 -9.61
N SER A 22 -12.22 0.33 -8.99
CA SER A 22 -13.39 1.13 -8.65
C SER A 22 -13.08 2.10 -7.51
N TRP A 23 -12.32 1.67 -6.51
CA TRP A 23 -11.88 2.51 -5.41
C TRP A 23 -10.98 3.65 -5.92
N ALA A 24 -10.00 3.34 -6.74
CA ALA A 24 -9.09 4.34 -7.31
C ALA A 24 -9.84 5.42 -8.13
N ARG A 25 -10.92 5.02 -8.82
CA ARG A 25 -11.66 5.93 -9.71
C ARG A 25 -12.82 6.67 -9.04
N LEU A 26 -13.55 6.00 -8.15
CA LEU A 26 -14.83 6.48 -7.61
C LEU A 26 -14.80 6.79 -6.12
N GLY A 27 -13.81 6.28 -5.42
CA GLY A 27 -13.74 6.29 -3.97
C GLY A 27 -14.58 5.18 -3.32
N TYR A 28 -14.39 5.02 -2.00
CA TYR A 28 -15.07 4.00 -1.21
C TYR A 28 -16.60 4.18 -1.20
N LYS A 29 -17.08 5.41 -0.94
CA LYS A 29 -18.53 5.67 -0.79
C LYS A 29 -19.32 5.36 -2.06
N LYS A 30 -18.79 5.70 -3.22
CA LYS A 30 -19.47 5.53 -4.52
C LYS A 30 -19.29 4.14 -5.14
N THR A 31 -18.38 3.32 -4.64
CA THR A 31 -18.22 1.93 -5.09
C THR A 31 -19.32 1.08 -4.46
N SER A 32 -20.13 0.39 -5.25
CA SER A 32 -21.23 -0.47 -4.79
C SER A 32 -20.91 -1.96 -4.96
N VAL A 33 -21.43 -2.79 -4.05
CA VAL A 33 -21.32 -4.27 -4.17
C VAL A 33 -21.96 -4.77 -5.47
N ASP A 34 -23.06 -4.18 -5.90
CA ASP A 34 -23.76 -4.60 -7.12
C ASP A 34 -22.89 -4.36 -8.37
N ASP A 35 -22.16 -3.24 -8.44
CA ASP A 35 -21.24 -2.95 -9.54
C ASP A 35 -20.04 -3.89 -9.53
N LEU A 36 -19.49 -4.19 -8.34
CA LEU A 36 -18.39 -5.13 -8.18
C LEU A 36 -18.79 -6.54 -8.62
N CYS A 37 -19.97 -7.01 -8.21
CA CYS A 37 -20.53 -8.30 -8.62
C CYS A 37 -20.69 -8.39 -10.14
N ARG A 38 -21.26 -7.33 -10.77
CA ARG A 38 -21.42 -7.27 -12.22
C ARG A 38 -20.08 -7.38 -12.96
N LYS A 39 -19.05 -6.66 -12.49
CA LYS A 39 -17.69 -6.72 -13.07
C LYS A 39 -17.03 -8.08 -12.86
N ALA A 40 -17.25 -8.70 -11.70
CA ALA A 40 -16.69 -10.02 -11.38
C ALA A 40 -17.48 -11.17 -12.04
N GLY A 41 -18.66 -10.90 -12.65
CA GLY A 41 -19.51 -11.90 -13.28
C GLY A 41 -20.20 -12.84 -12.30
N ILE A 42 -20.60 -12.34 -11.12
CA ILE A 42 -21.30 -13.11 -10.08
C ILE A 42 -22.58 -12.41 -9.61
N SER A 43 -23.46 -13.14 -8.95
CA SER A 43 -24.62 -12.55 -8.27
C SER A 43 -24.22 -11.91 -6.93
N LYS A 44 -25.04 -10.96 -6.45
CA LYS A 44 -24.84 -10.36 -5.12
C LYS A 44 -24.91 -11.41 -3.99
N GLY A 45 -25.76 -12.42 -4.12
CA GLY A 45 -25.80 -13.53 -3.16
C GLY A 45 -24.52 -14.34 -3.15
N SER A 46 -23.88 -14.52 -4.32
CA SER A 46 -22.59 -15.20 -4.41
C SER A 46 -21.45 -14.39 -3.80
N PHE A 47 -21.53 -13.06 -3.80
CA PHE A 47 -20.52 -12.20 -3.16
C PHE A 47 -20.31 -12.55 -1.68
N TYR A 48 -21.39 -12.76 -0.96
CA TYR A 48 -21.35 -13.08 0.47
C TYR A 48 -20.80 -14.48 0.80
N LEU A 49 -20.48 -15.29 -0.20
CA LEU A 49 -19.70 -16.52 -0.03
C LEU A 49 -18.19 -16.25 0.04
N PHE A 50 -17.74 -15.06 -0.39
CA PHE A 50 -16.32 -14.67 -0.46
C PHE A 50 -15.96 -13.61 0.57
N TYR A 51 -16.84 -12.65 0.83
CA TYR A 51 -16.64 -11.53 1.73
C TYR A 51 -17.91 -11.23 2.50
N GLU A 52 -17.82 -11.13 3.83
CA GLU A 52 -18.96 -10.85 4.70
C GLU A 52 -19.53 -9.44 4.49
N SER A 53 -18.68 -8.51 4.03
CA SER A 53 -19.06 -7.13 3.80
C SER A 53 -18.24 -6.49 2.67
N LYS A 54 -18.69 -5.33 2.21
CA LYS A 54 -17.93 -4.46 1.29
C LYS A 54 -16.59 -4.07 1.92
N GLU A 55 -16.60 -3.74 3.19
CA GLU A 55 -15.46 -3.31 3.97
C GLU A 55 -14.37 -4.39 4.05
N GLU A 56 -14.77 -5.65 4.18
CA GLU A 56 -13.83 -6.78 4.17
C GLU A 56 -13.13 -6.92 2.82
N LEU A 57 -13.84 -6.77 1.71
CA LEU A 57 -13.21 -6.76 0.37
C LEU A 57 -12.24 -5.58 0.22
N PHE A 58 -12.60 -4.39 0.68
CA PHE A 58 -11.72 -3.22 0.64
C PHE A 58 -10.47 -3.41 1.51
N CYS A 59 -10.64 -4.03 2.68
CA CYS A 59 -9.51 -4.42 3.54
C CYS A 59 -8.59 -5.40 2.83
N ALA A 60 -9.13 -6.42 2.17
CA ALA A 60 -8.35 -7.37 1.38
C ALA A 60 -7.59 -6.69 0.23
N VAL A 61 -8.17 -5.71 -0.45
CA VAL A 61 -7.48 -4.90 -1.46
C VAL A 61 -6.30 -4.14 -0.86
N MET A 62 -6.47 -3.49 0.30
CA MET A 62 -5.38 -2.80 0.99
C MET A 62 -4.22 -3.75 1.31
N ILE A 63 -4.54 -4.95 1.82
CA ILE A 63 -3.54 -5.97 2.15
C ILE A 63 -2.79 -6.43 0.90
N GLU A 64 -3.48 -6.67 -0.21
CA GLU A 64 -2.84 -7.08 -1.47
C GLU A 64 -1.93 -5.99 -2.04
N VAL A 65 -2.34 -4.72 -1.96
CA VAL A 65 -1.49 -3.59 -2.35
C VAL A 65 -0.23 -3.53 -1.49
N GLN A 66 -0.36 -3.69 -0.17
CA GLN A 66 0.80 -3.69 0.73
C GLN A 66 1.76 -4.84 0.44
N LYS A 67 1.26 -6.06 0.22
CA LYS A 67 2.08 -7.21 -0.20
C LYS A 67 2.83 -6.94 -1.50
N ARG A 68 2.17 -6.30 -2.46
CA ARG A 68 2.77 -5.91 -3.74
C ARG A 68 3.93 -4.92 -3.53
N LEU A 69 3.73 -3.88 -2.71
CA LEU A 69 4.77 -2.90 -2.39
C LEU A 69 5.97 -3.52 -1.65
N ILE A 70 5.71 -4.42 -0.69
CA ILE A 70 6.77 -5.17 0.00
C ILE A 70 7.55 -6.04 -0.98
N THR A 71 6.87 -6.70 -1.91
CA THR A 71 7.50 -7.54 -2.92
C THR A 71 8.41 -6.72 -3.84
N ILE A 72 7.94 -5.56 -4.29
CA ILE A 72 8.72 -4.61 -5.11
C ILE A 72 9.98 -4.18 -4.36
N THR A 73 9.85 -3.84 -3.07
CA THR A 73 10.99 -3.46 -2.21
C THR A 73 12.04 -4.58 -2.16
N ARG A 74 11.62 -5.78 -1.80
CA ARG A 74 12.53 -6.94 -1.68
C ARG A 74 13.25 -7.26 -2.99
N ASN A 75 12.52 -7.23 -4.10
CA ASN A 75 13.10 -7.48 -5.42
C ASN A 75 14.13 -6.40 -5.81
N THR A 76 13.88 -5.14 -5.43
CA THR A 76 14.79 -4.03 -5.72
C THR A 76 16.05 -4.07 -4.84
N LEU A 77 15.92 -4.48 -3.58
CA LEU A 77 17.05 -4.60 -2.66
C LEU A 77 18.04 -5.71 -3.08
N GLY A 78 17.55 -6.84 -3.58
CA GLY A 78 18.39 -8.00 -3.89
C GLY A 78 18.93 -8.71 -2.64
N LEU A 79 19.99 -9.53 -2.82
CA LEU A 79 20.52 -10.40 -1.76
C LEU A 79 21.59 -9.76 -0.87
N SER A 80 22.30 -8.74 -1.36
CA SER A 80 23.39 -8.06 -0.62
C SER A 80 23.30 -6.56 -0.90
N PRO A 81 22.28 -5.90 -0.35
CA PRO A 81 22.00 -4.51 -0.69
C PRO A 81 23.02 -3.56 -0.09
N ARG A 82 23.41 -2.55 -0.88
CA ARG A 82 24.22 -1.41 -0.46
C ARG A 82 23.31 -0.20 -0.24
N LYS A 83 23.83 0.88 0.29
CA LYS A 83 23.10 2.15 0.47
C LYS A 83 22.30 2.58 -0.76
N LYS A 84 22.93 2.54 -1.93
CA LYS A 84 22.26 2.90 -3.20
C LYS A 84 21.11 1.97 -3.57
N ASP A 85 21.18 0.72 -3.16
CA ASP A 85 20.12 -0.25 -3.43
C ASP A 85 18.93 0.00 -2.51
N LEU A 86 19.18 0.42 -1.25
CA LEU A 86 18.14 0.89 -0.32
C LEU A 86 17.48 2.19 -0.83
N ALA A 87 18.27 3.18 -1.21
CA ALA A 87 17.74 4.42 -1.78
C ALA A 87 16.86 4.12 -3.00
N LYS A 88 17.35 3.29 -3.92
CA LYS A 88 16.59 2.86 -5.10
C LYS A 88 15.30 2.14 -4.75
N ALA A 89 15.31 1.25 -3.75
CA ALA A 89 14.11 0.55 -3.31
C ALA A 89 13.05 1.52 -2.77
N LEU A 90 13.45 2.50 -1.94
CA LEU A 90 12.55 3.53 -1.42
C LEU A 90 11.96 4.40 -2.55
N GLN A 91 12.79 4.80 -3.52
CA GLN A 91 12.37 5.57 -4.70
C GLN A 91 11.36 4.81 -5.56
N VAL A 92 11.63 3.54 -5.85
CA VAL A 92 10.74 2.69 -6.67
C VAL A 92 9.40 2.49 -5.96
N VAL A 93 9.43 2.17 -4.67
CA VAL A 93 8.19 1.97 -3.89
C VAL A 93 7.38 3.25 -3.80
N TYR A 94 8.03 4.39 -3.60
CA TYR A 94 7.34 5.68 -3.56
C TYR A 94 6.61 5.97 -4.89
N ARG A 95 7.26 5.70 -6.04
CA ARG A 95 6.63 5.84 -7.36
C ARG A 95 5.41 4.94 -7.54
N GLU A 96 5.42 3.73 -6.98
CA GLU A 96 4.25 2.85 -7.02
C GLU A 96 3.15 3.32 -6.04
N TYR A 97 3.55 3.79 -4.87
CA TYR A 97 2.65 4.34 -3.85
C TYR A 97 1.82 5.53 -4.38
N VAL A 98 2.46 6.50 -5.04
CA VAL A 98 1.77 7.69 -5.54
C VAL A 98 0.80 7.41 -6.69
N LYS A 99 0.90 6.27 -7.36
CA LYS A 99 -0.06 5.83 -8.39
C LYS A 99 -1.39 5.34 -7.81
N ILE A 100 -1.48 5.14 -6.49
CA ILE A 100 -2.63 4.54 -5.83
C ILE A 100 -3.38 5.62 -5.04
N PRO A 101 -4.45 6.22 -5.59
CA PRO A 101 -5.09 7.40 -5.01
C PRO A 101 -5.58 7.19 -3.58
N PHE A 102 -6.23 6.06 -3.30
CA PHE A 102 -6.81 5.78 -1.99
C PHE A 102 -5.76 5.52 -0.88
N ILE A 103 -4.52 5.21 -1.23
CA ILE A 103 -3.41 5.14 -0.27
C ILE A 103 -2.81 6.52 -0.05
N ARG A 104 -2.69 7.32 -1.11
CA ARG A 104 -2.19 8.69 -1.03
C ARG A 104 -3.12 9.58 -0.21
N GLU A 105 -4.43 9.38 -0.35
CA GLU A 105 -5.46 10.24 0.23
C GLU A 105 -6.01 9.72 1.57
N THR A 106 -5.15 9.20 2.44
CA THR A 106 -5.57 8.62 3.74
C THR A 106 -6.27 9.62 4.67
N LYS A 107 -6.06 10.91 4.48
CA LYS A 107 -6.75 11.99 5.21
C LYS A 107 -8.10 12.39 4.59
N SER A 108 -8.47 11.83 3.44
CA SER A 108 -9.74 12.16 2.79
C SER A 108 -10.95 11.68 3.60
N ALA A 109 -12.05 12.42 3.51
CA ALA A 109 -13.30 12.05 4.16
C ALA A 109 -13.86 10.69 3.63
N ASP A 110 -13.45 10.27 2.46
CA ASP A 110 -13.82 8.98 1.87
C ASP A 110 -13.03 7.83 2.51
N PHE A 111 -11.73 7.98 2.67
CA PHE A 111 -10.88 7.00 3.34
C PHE A 111 -11.21 6.87 4.84
N ILE A 112 -11.42 8.00 5.53
CA ILE A 112 -11.86 8.01 6.94
C ILE A 112 -13.20 7.29 7.09
N ALA A 113 -14.14 7.46 6.15
CA ALA A 113 -15.43 6.76 6.18
C ALA A 113 -15.26 5.24 5.99
N PHE A 114 -14.28 4.79 5.22
CA PHE A 114 -13.92 3.37 5.11
C PHE A 114 -13.38 2.83 6.44
N ILE A 115 -12.35 3.47 6.99
CA ILE A 115 -11.72 3.05 8.27
C ILE A 115 -12.76 2.95 9.40
N ASN A 116 -13.63 3.95 9.53
CA ASN A 116 -14.67 3.98 10.57
C ASN A 116 -15.74 2.86 10.46
N ARG A 117 -15.78 2.15 9.35
CA ARG A 117 -16.71 1.02 9.13
C ARG A 117 -16.05 -0.34 9.21
N LEU A 118 -14.74 -0.41 9.38
CA LEU A 118 -14.04 -1.67 9.56
C LEU A 118 -14.47 -2.33 10.88
N SER A 119 -14.66 -3.65 10.81
CA SER A 119 -14.78 -4.44 12.03
C SER A 119 -13.45 -4.45 12.80
N PRO A 120 -13.45 -4.67 14.13
CA PRO A 120 -12.20 -4.79 14.90
C PRO A 120 -11.27 -5.86 14.32
N LYS A 121 -11.82 -6.97 13.80
CA LYS A 121 -11.07 -8.03 13.13
C LYS A 121 -10.34 -7.48 11.89
N ASN A 122 -11.06 -6.80 10.99
CA ASN A 122 -10.49 -6.29 9.75
C ASN A 122 -9.47 -5.18 10.02
N LEU A 123 -9.71 -4.35 11.04
CA LEU A 123 -8.75 -3.33 11.46
C LEU A 123 -7.45 -3.96 11.96
N GLN A 124 -7.54 -4.98 12.81
CA GLN A 124 -6.37 -5.71 13.31
C GLN A 124 -5.62 -6.44 12.18
N GLU A 125 -6.35 -7.01 11.23
CA GLU A 125 -5.78 -7.67 10.06
C GLU A 125 -5.01 -6.67 9.18
N LEU A 126 -5.59 -5.49 8.95
CA LEU A 126 -4.95 -4.40 8.23
C LEU A 126 -3.70 -3.91 8.97
N GLU A 127 -3.76 -3.75 10.29
CA GLU A 127 -2.59 -3.38 11.11
C GLU A 127 -1.49 -4.43 11.08
N ASN A 128 -1.81 -5.71 11.15
CA ASN A 128 -0.85 -6.81 11.13
C ASN A 128 -0.13 -6.96 9.78
N HIS A 129 -0.83 -6.69 8.67
CA HIS A 129 -0.29 -6.79 7.32
C HIS A 129 0.21 -5.44 6.80
N GLY A 130 -0.28 -4.34 7.38
CA GLY A 130 -0.15 -2.99 6.87
C GLY A 130 1.08 -2.24 7.32
N ARG A 131 1.82 -2.79 8.25
CA ARG A 131 3.11 -2.21 8.58
C ARG A 131 4.11 -2.61 7.49
N TYR A 132 4.20 -1.76 6.46
CA TYR A 132 5.44 -1.57 5.75
C TYR A 132 6.45 -1.11 6.81
N ASP A 133 7.02 -2.10 7.48
CA ASP A 133 7.92 -1.83 8.57
C ASP A 133 9.26 -1.45 7.97
N LEU A 134 9.43 -0.14 7.75
CA LEU A 134 10.68 0.45 7.28
C LEU A 134 11.86 -0.04 8.12
N LYS A 135 11.66 -0.28 9.41
CA LYS A 135 12.65 -0.85 10.31
C LYS A 135 13.05 -2.28 9.90
N GLU A 136 12.09 -3.15 9.61
CA GLU A 136 12.38 -4.52 9.18
C GLU A 136 13.05 -4.55 7.79
N ILE A 137 12.66 -3.65 6.90
CA ILE A 137 13.31 -3.51 5.60
C ILE A 137 14.77 -3.11 5.77
N ILE A 138 15.04 -2.05 6.54
CA ILE A 138 16.41 -1.59 6.78
C ILE A 138 17.22 -2.69 7.48
N LYS A 139 16.69 -3.33 8.49
CA LYS A 139 17.32 -4.45 9.18
C LYS A 139 17.70 -5.58 8.23
N SER A 140 16.86 -5.87 7.24
CA SER A 140 17.13 -6.90 6.24
C SER A 140 18.30 -6.55 5.31
N THR A 141 18.70 -5.28 5.22
CA THR A 141 19.86 -4.85 4.41
C THR A 141 21.20 -5.13 5.06
N GLY A 142 21.24 -5.25 6.38
CA GLY A 142 22.48 -5.35 7.14
C GLY A 142 23.31 -4.04 7.19
N LEU A 143 22.77 -2.93 6.72
CA LEU A 143 23.42 -1.62 6.80
C LEU A 143 23.52 -1.14 8.25
N THR A 144 24.63 -0.49 8.59
CA THR A 144 24.86 0.08 9.91
C THR A 144 24.51 1.56 9.94
N TYR A 145 23.90 2.00 11.05
CA TYR A 145 23.53 3.39 11.23
C TYR A 145 24.73 4.24 11.69
N LYS A 146 24.91 5.40 11.08
CA LYS A 146 25.84 6.47 11.53
C LYS A 146 25.25 7.36 12.61
N ILE A 147 23.93 7.33 12.76
CA ILE A 147 23.14 8.13 13.72
C ILE A 147 22.22 7.21 14.51
N GLU A 148 21.56 7.73 15.54
CA GLU A 148 20.58 6.97 16.30
C GLU A 148 19.49 6.39 15.40
N GLU A 149 19.16 5.10 15.58
CA GLU A 149 18.18 4.36 14.77
C GLU A 149 16.81 5.07 14.75
N GLU A 150 16.32 5.53 15.91
CA GLU A 150 15.04 6.22 16.00
C GLU A 150 15.00 7.52 15.19
N LYS A 151 16.11 8.26 15.19
CA LYS A 151 16.25 9.49 14.39
C LYS A 151 16.26 9.17 12.91
N ALA A 152 16.97 8.13 12.50
CA ALA A 152 17.04 7.67 11.12
C ALA A 152 15.65 7.26 10.60
N LEU A 153 14.94 6.41 11.35
CA LEU A 153 13.60 5.96 11.02
C LEU A 153 12.60 7.11 10.95
N SER A 154 12.68 8.05 11.91
CA SER A 154 11.82 9.24 11.91
C SER A 154 12.05 10.11 10.68
N ALA A 155 13.31 10.37 10.30
CA ALA A 155 13.64 11.17 9.12
C ALA A 155 13.11 10.53 7.82
N LEU A 156 13.36 9.24 7.63
CA LEU A 156 12.89 8.50 6.45
C LEU A 156 11.36 8.44 6.39
N SER A 157 10.70 8.17 7.52
CA SER A 157 9.24 8.16 7.61
C SER A 157 8.64 9.54 7.34
N PHE A 158 9.25 10.60 7.87
CA PHE A 158 8.79 11.97 7.64
C PHE A 158 8.79 12.30 6.14
N VAL A 159 9.89 12.02 5.44
CA VAL A 159 9.98 12.28 3.99
C VAL A 159 8.98 11.46 3.21
N SER A 160 8.80 10.17 3.54
CA SER A 160 7.84 9.30 2.86
C SER A 160 6.38 9.78 3.03
N ASN A 161 6.07 10.48 4.13
CA ASN A 161 4.72 10.95 4.44
C ASN A 161 4.47 12.43 4.05
N SER A 162 5.51 13.25 3.93
CA SER A 162 5.38 14.70 3.72
C SER A 162 5.02 15.10 2.30
N LEU A 163 5.29 14.25 1.32
CA LEU A 163 5.04 14.54 -0.10
C LEU A 163 3.60 14.23 -0.56
N GLN A 164 2.68 14.07 0.39
CA GLN A 164 1.24 13.95 0.08
C GLN A 164 0.60 15.28 -0.38
N ASP A 165 1.26 16.41 -0.09
CA ASP A 165 0.82 17.77 -0.47
C ASP A 165 1.81 18.36 -1.51
N ASP A 166 1.86 17.78 -2.71
CA ASP A 166 2.77 18.17 -3.79
C ASP A 166 2.41 19.50 -4.48
N GLU A 167 1.21 20.07 -4.23
CA GLU A 167 0.78 21.36 -4.79
C GLU A 167 1.67 22.56 -4.41
N GLN A 168 2.51 22.43 -3.37
CA GLN A 168 3.38 23.50 -2.90
C GLN A 168 4.83 23.40 -3.41
N LEU A 169 5.17 22.33 -4.11
CA LEU A 169 6.53 22.14 -4.62
C LEU A 169 6.73 22.90 -5.92
N SER A 170 7.79 23.70 -5.99
CA SER A 170 8.25 24.38 -7.22
C SER A 170 9.03 23.48 -8.17
N TRP A 171 9.27 22.25 -7.79
CA TRP A 171 9.99 21.22 -8.53
C TRP A 171 9.14 19.94 -8.61
N ASP A 172 9.50 19.04 -9.54
CA ASP A 172 8.85 17.74 -9.63
C ASP A 172 8.95 16.96 -8.30
N ALA A 173 7.83 16.48 -7.80
CA ALA A 173 7.75 15.83 -6.49
C ALA A 173 8.57 14.52 -6.44
N LEU A 174 8.62 13.75 -7.54
CA LEU A 174 9.39 12.51 -7.60
C LEU A 174 10.89 12.77 -7.65
N GLU A 175 11.32 13.78 -8.42
CA GLU A 175 12.73 14.19 -8.46
C GLU A 175 13.17 14.77 -7.12
N THR A 176 12.32 15.54 -6.46
CA THR A 176 12.56 16.07 -5.11
C THR A 176 12.70 14.94 -4.11
N PHE A 177 11.82 13.93 -4.16
CA PHE A 177 11.91 12.75 -3.30
C PHE A 177 13.21 11.99 -3.51
N ASP A 178 13.58 11.75 -4.76
CA ASP A 178 14.80 11.03 -5.10
C ASP A 178 16.03 11.73 -4.52
N PHE A 179 16.14 13.04 -4.73
CA PHE A 179 17.24 13.86 -4.19
C PHE A 179 17.34 13.79 -2.66
N ILE A 180 16.19 13.89 -1.97
CA ILE A 180 16.15 13.83 -0.50
C ILE A 180 16.52 12.44 -0.02
N ILE A 181 15.98 11.37 -0.61
CA ILE A 181 16.26 9.99 -0.21
C ILE A 181 17.72 9.62 -0.44
N ASP A 182 18.29 9.97 -1.58
CA ASP A 182 19.71 9.74 -1.84
C ASP A 182 20.60 10.42 -0.80
N THR A 183 20.30 11.69 -0.47
CA THR A 183 21.02 12.47 0.54
C THR A 183 20.86 11.86 1.94
N LEU A 184 19.64 11.50 2.33
CA LEU A 184 19.38 10.93 3.66
C LEU A 184 20.07 9.57 3.83
N VAL A 185 19.92 8.67 2.88
CA VAL A 185 20.52 7.33 2.94
C VAL A 185 22.03 7.43 3.05
N GLU A 186 22.67 8.32 2.30
CA GLU A 186 24.12 8.53 2.37
C GLU A 186 24.58 9.10 3.72
N LYS A 187 23.76 9.93 4.36
CA LYS A 187 24.06 10.52 5.68
C LYS A 187 23.73 9.60 6.84
N ILE A 188 22.75 8.72 6.69
CA ILE A 188 22.23 7.85 7.75
C ILE A 188 23.04 6.55 7.88
N PHE A 189 23.53 5.99 6.78
CA PHE A 189 24.17 4.67 6.75
C PHE A 189 25.63 4.70 6.34
N ASP A 190 26.39 3.69 6.82
CA ASP A 190 27.77 3.42 6.37
C ASP A 190 27.82 2.76 5.00
#